data_c1b218bac9f4dba0def9827323029c21
#
_entry.id   c1b218bac9f4dba0def9827323029c21
#
_cell.length_a   1.000
_cell.length_b   1.000
_cell.length_c   1.000
_cell.angle_alpha   90.00
_cell.angle_beta   90.00
_cell.angle_gamma   90.00
#
_symmetry.space_group_name_H-M   'P 1'
#
loop_
_entity.id
_entity.type
_entity.pdbx_description
1 polymer ?
#
loop_
_entity_poly.entity_id
_entity_poly.type
_entity_poly.pdbx_seq_one_letter_code
_entity_poly.pdbx_strand_id
1 'polypeptide(L)'
;MKRQKPFLNGLVIILLFSIVIVSIVIYLQRSPADDQAGREDDVPSEQHEQNEGKEEPNTKEPPELPMWYLDGPFELPIAGAAGYASVKQTLYEEPKADAAILSELAPGTPFEIREESGDYWLVETNSMSGWIEHRFAFINLPDVVPSILYNHTNSYDSRFKTSYLDIPELTGKALNPMIDFNERLEEEEYIMPILYQTAKKVFHAQQLALQNGDSLVIYETFRPRELQLLVNESMEKLAEENEEVAEGITGEPWSITWFINMNVSNHQRGLSLDLSLAEVNELTDQTIGDFKVLKVKDHTEYTMHTPIHELSAESAVFDRPIASADREGWKELEVNPEMTEPALKLQDYMVEAGFNPLASEWWHFNDVDALEDLKKEAGTGEFFIRETVNSTPQWEDITPTQ
;
A
#
# COMPACT_ATOMS: atom_id res chain seq x y z
N MET A 1 -36.91 20.29 -49.89
CA MET A 1 -37.70 19.07 -49.55
C MET A 1 -37.41 18.72 -48.11
N LYS A 2 -38.38 18.96 -47.21
CA LYS A 2 -38.34 18.64 -45.77
C LYS A 2 -38.59 17.15 -45.60
N ARG A 3 -37.77 16.43 -44.83
CA ARG A 3 -38.15 15.13 -44.23
C ARG A 3 -38.04 15.22 -42.74
N GLN A 4 -39.19 15.11 -42.09
CA GLN A 4 -39.38 14.94 -40.66
C GLN A 4 -39.03 13.52 -40.24
N LYS A 5 -38.34 13.35 -39.12
CA LYS A 5 -38.46 12.24 -38.18
C LYS A 5 -38.16 12.81 -36.82
N PRO A 6 -39.08 12.80 -35.90
CA PRO A 6 -38.88 12.10 -34.64
C PRO A 6 -40.22 11.75 -33.95
N PHE A 7 -40.56 10.54 -33.76
CA PHE A 7 -41.66 10.15 -32.85
C PHE A 7 -41.41 8.85 -32.07
N LEU A 8 -40.25 8.23 -32.25
CA LEU A 8 -40.02 6.92 -31.64
C LEU A 8 -39.30 7.01 -30.26
N ASN A 9 -38.53 8.07 -30.00
CA ASN A 9 -37.73 8.16 -28.76
C ASN A 9 -38.55 8.61 -27.53
N GLY A 10 -39.66 9.32 -27.74
CA GLY A 10 -40.53 9.75 -26.62
C GLY A 10 -41.32 8.63 -25.95
N LEU A 11 -41.69 7.61 -26.72
CA LEU A 11 -42.51 6.50 -26.20
C LEU A 11 -41.69 5.54 -25.31
N VAL A 12 -40.42 5.34 -25.63
CA VAL A 12 -39.51 4.46 -24.84
C VAL A 12 -39.17 5.09 -23.50
N ILE A 13 -38.98 6.40 -23.43
CA ILE A 13 -38.67 7.12 -22.19
C ILE A 13 -39.87 7.09 -21.23
N ILE A 14 -41.10 7.23 -21.74
CA ILE A 14 -42.32 7.17 -20.93
C ILE A 14 -42.55 5.78 -20.34
N LEU A 15 -42.22 4.71 -21.09
CA LEU A 15 -42.34 3.33 -20.61
C LEU A 15 -41.34 2.99 -19.51
N LEU A 16 -40.11 3.49 -19.59
CA LEU A 16 -39.06 3.28 -18.57
C LEU A 16 -39.41 4.03 -17.27
N PHE A 17 -39.93 5.25 -17.34
CA PHE A 17 -40.39 5.99 -16.15
C PHE A 17 -41.57 5.29 -15.45
N SER A 18 -42.49 4.69 -16.18
CA SER A 18 -43.61 3.95 -15.62
C SER A 18 -43.19 2.69 -14.87
N ILE A 19 -42.17 2.00 -15.32
CA ILE A 19 -41.63 0.80 -14.67
C ILE A 19 -40.94 1.16 -13.34
N VAL A 20 -40.19 2.26 -13.29
CA VAL A 20 -39.51 2.71 -12.06
C VAL A 20 -40.51 3.12 -10.99
N ILE A 21 -41.58 3.84 -11.35
CA ILE A 21 -42.62 4.30 -10.41
C ILE A 21 -43.39 3.10 -9.81
N VAL A 22 -43.69 2.07 -10.62
CA VAL A 22 -44.36 0.84 -10.14
C VAL A 22 -43.46 0.07 -9.18
N SER A 23 -42.15 0.02 -9.44
CA SER A 23 -41.20 -0.64 -8.53
C SER A 23 -41.06 0.05 -7.20
N ILE A 24 -41.09 1.38 -7.15
CA ILE A 24 -41.04 2.18 -5.90
C ILE A 24 -42.32 1.98 -5.11
N VAL A 25 -43.49 1.97 -5.73
CA VAL A 25 -44.79 1.76 -5.04
C VAL A 25 -44.88 0.35 -4.44
N ILE A 26 -44.36 -0.68 -5.12
CA ILE A 26 -44.32 -2.06 -4.57
C ILE A 26 -43.32 -2.18 -3.41
N TYR A 27 -42.22 -1.45 -3.41
CA TYR A 27 -41.26 -1.42 -2.31
C TYR A 27 -41.83 -0.73 -1.05
N LEU A 28 -42.57 0.36 -1.21
CA LEU A 28 -43.18 1.12 -0.09
C LEU A 28 -44.41 0.43 0.54
N GLN A 29 -44.99 -0.58 -0.14
CA GLN A 29 -46.15 -1.34 0.39
C GLN A 29 -45.74 -2.61 1.17
N ARG A 30 -44.45 -2.88 1.35
CA ARG A 30 -43.92 -4.02 2.12
C ARG A 30 -43.34 -3.60 3.49
N SER A 31 -44.08 -2.82 4.28
CA SER A 31 -43.79 -2.70 5.72
C SER A 31 -44.67 -3.66 6.50
N PRO A 32 -44.14 -4.48 7.42
CA PRO A 32 -44.96 -5.34 8.26
C PRO A 32 -45.68 -4.48 9.30
N ALA A 33 -46.98 -4.65 9.37
CA ALA A 33 -47.83 -4.07 10.41
C ALA A 33 -47.81 -4.96 11.65
N ASP A 34 -47.92 -4.30 12.79
CA ASP A 34 -48.08 -4.80 14.15
C ASP A 34 -49.03 -5.98 14.29
N ASP A 35 -48.68 -6.91 15.17
CA ASP A 35 -49.64 -7.73 15.91
C ASP A 35 -49.35 -7.60 17.42
N GLN A 36 -50.10 -6.67 18.06
CA GLN A 36 -50.33 -6.68 19.51
C GLN A 36 -51.65 -7.40 19.80
N ALA A 37 -51.57 -8.51 20.51
CA ALA A 37 -52.73 -9.01 21.27
C ALA A 37 -52.23 -9.64 22.57
N GLY A 38 -52.61 -9.05 23.66
CA GLY A 38 -52.18 -9.32 25.02
C GLY A 38 -52.54 -10.68 25.62
N ARG A 39 -51.81 -10.96 26.69
CA ARG A 39 -52.27 -11.71 27.86
C ARG A 39 -51.45 -11.33 29.07
N GLU A 40 -52.12 -10.72 30.06
CA GLU A 40 -51.69 -10.68 31.44
C GLU A 40 -51.69 -12.09 32.00
N ASP A 41 -50.63 -12.50 32.71
CA ASP A 41 -50.70 -13.33 33.92
C ASP A 41 -49.34 -13.32 34.65
N ASP A 42 -49.47 -12.89 35.90
CA ASP A 42 -48.69 -13.18 37.14
C ASP A 42 -47.17 -13.36 37.17
N VAL A 43 -46.58 -12.45 37.92
CA VAL A 43 -45.21 -12.42 38.49
C VAL A 43 -45.02 -13.49 39.57
N PRO A 44 -43.82 -14.08 39.67
CA PRO A 44 -43.05 -13.85 40.91
C PRO A 44 -41.66 -13.30 40.62
N SER A 45 -41.30 -12.32 41.40
CA SER A 45 -39.98 -11.68 41.52
C SER A 45 -38.94 -12.69 41.97
N GLU A 46 -37.98 -12.99 41.06
CA GLU A 46 -36.67 -13.50 41.44
C GLU A 46 -35.63 -12.45 41.14
N GLN A 47 -34.92 -12.07 42.22
CA GLN A 47 -33.76 -11.20 42.17
C GLN A 47 -32.65 -11.93 41.40
N HIS A 48 -32.42 -11.55 40.15
CA HIS A 48 -31.16 -11.87 39.49
C HIS A 48 -30.14 -10.78 39.88
N GLU A 49 -29.20 -11.18 40.73
CA GLU A 49 -27.90 -10.53 40.87
C GLU A 49 -27.29 -10.43 39.47
N GLN A 50 -27.17 -9.21 38.98
CA GLN A 50 -26.35 -8.89 37.81
C GLN A 50 -24.89 -9.11 38.22
N ASN A 51 -24.37 -10.30 37.92
CA ASN A 51 -22.96 -10.54 37.90
C ASN A 51 -22.41 -9.87 36.61
N GLU A 52 -22.02 -8.59 36.74
CA GLU A 52 -21.18 -7.95 35.74
C GLU A 52 -19.83 -8.66 35.72
N GLY A 53 -19.75 -9.77 35.00
CA GLY A 53 -18.49 -10.35 34.59
C GLY A 53 -17.77 -9.34 33.74
N LYS A 54 -16.79 -8.64 34.30
CA LYS A 54 -15.75 -8.00 33.51
C LYS A 54 -15.11 -9.13 32.71
N GLU A 55 -15.40 -9.20 31.42
CA GLU A 55 -14.54 -9.91 30.50
C GLU A 55 -13.17 -9.26 30.62
N GLU A 56 -12.23 -9.95 31.21
CA GLU A 56 -10.82 -9.60 31.11
C GLU A 56 -10.47 -9.63 29.62
N PRO A 57 -9.77 -8.64 29.09
CA PRO A 57 -9.33 -8.66 27.72
C PRO A 57 -8.53 -9.95 27.52
N ASN A 58 -8.96 -10.78 26.59
CA ASN A 58 -8.29 -12.01 26.18
C ASN A 58 -7.00 -11.60 25.46
N THR A 59 -5.98 -11.24 26.23
CA THR A 59 -4.63 -10.94 25.72
C THR A 59 -4.04 -12.27 25.26
N LYS A 60 -4.24 -12.62 23.99
CA LYS A 60 -3.43 -13.66 23.36
C LYS A 60 -1.96 -13.26 23.51
N GLU A 61 -1.15 -14.18 24.04
CA GLU A 61 0.30 -13.97 23.97
C GLU A 61 0.71 -13.91 22.50
N PRO A 62 1.57 -12.94 22.12
CA PRO A 62 2.05 -12.83 20.75
C PRO A 62 2.78 -14.13 20.34
N PRO A 63 2.76 -14.52 19.06
CA PRO A 63 3.39 -15.73 18.58
C PRO A 63 4.91 -15.68 18.78
N GLU A 64 5.50 -16.75 19.27
CA GLU A 64 6.96 -16.89 19.29
C GLU A 64 7.46 -17.13 17.87
N LEU A 65 8.20 -16.15 17.32
CA LEU A 65 8.73 -16.25 15.96
C LEU A 65 9.94 -17.18 15.91
N PRO A 66 10.04 -18.03 14.89
CA PRO A 66 11.16 -18.93 14.75
C PRO A 66 12.46 -18.18 14.38
N MET A 67 13.61 -18.65 14.88
CA MET A 67 14.91 -18.02 14.63
C MET A 67 15.25 -17.90 13.14
N TRP A 68 14.84 -18.87 12.31
CA TRP A 68 15.09 -18.80 10.88
C TRP A 68 14.41 -17.60 10.20
N TYR A 69 13.30 -17.11 10.77
CA TYR A 69 12.61 -15.91 10.28
C TYR A 69 13.33 -14.61 10.70
N LEU A 70 13.96 -14.62 11.87
CA LEU A 70 14.62 -13.43 12.43
C LEU A 70 16.03 -13.21 11.88
N ASP A 71 16.73 -14.26 11.47
CA ASP A 71 18.16 -14.21 11.14
C ASP A 71 18.48 -13.77 9.71
N GLY A 72 17.50 -13.77 8.78
CA GLY A 72 17.69 -13.45 7.37
C GLY A 72 17.45 -11.98 7.01
N PRO A 73 18.00 -11.48 5.89
CA PRO A 73 17.64 -10.17 5.35
C PRO A 73 16.23 -10.14 4.73
N PHE A 74 15.69 -11.31 4.38
CA PHE A 74 14.36 -11.58 3.84
C PHE A 74 13.94 -13.02 4.16
N GLU A 75 12.67 -13.34 3.91
CA GLU A 75 12.14 -14.70 4.07
C GLU A 75 12.53 -15.63 2.90
N LEU A 76 12.51 -15.08 1.69
CA LEU A 76 12.90 -15.77 0.47
C LEU A 76 14.17 -15.16 -0.11
N PRO A 77 14.98 -15.96 -0.85
CA PRO A 77 16.17 -15.45 -1.51
C PRO A 77 15.79 -14.41 -2.57
N ILE A 78 16.68 -13.43 -2.80
CA ILE A 78 16.50 -12.46 -3.87
C ILE A 78 16.68 -13.06 -5.25
N ALA A 79 17.46 -14.13 -5.38
CA ALA A 79 17.59 -14.87 -6.63
C ALA A 79 16.24 -15.44 -7.05
N GLY A 80 15.82 -15.15 -8.28
CA GLY A 80 14.50 -15.46 -8.81
C GLY A 80 13.43 -14.40 -8.55
N ALA A 81 13.69 -13.34 -7.75
CA ALA A 81 12.77 -12.24 -7.56
C ALA A 81 12.76 -11.30 -8.77
N ALA A 82 11.60 -10.66 -9.00
CA ALA A 82 11.45 -9.60 -9.98
C ALA A 82 12.07 -8.29 -9.48
N GLY A 83 12.72 -7.56 -10.36
CA GLY A 83 13.29 -6.25 -10.08
C GLY A 83 13.10 -5.27 -11.24
N TYR A 84 13.35 -3.99 -10.95
CA TYR A 84 13.19 -2.92 -11.94
C TYR A 84 14.30 -1.88 -11.76
N ALA A 85 14.80 -1.33 -12.86
CA ALA A 85 15.75 -0.23 -12.80
C ALA A 85 15.05 1.04 -12.29
N SER A 86 15.50 1.63 -11.18
CA SER A 86 14.91 2.87 -10.64
C SER A 86 15.42 4.13 -11.34
N VAL A 87 16.58 4.04 -11.96
CA VAL A 87 17.22 5.06 -12.77
C VAL A 87 17.82 4.42 -14.02
N LYS A 88 18.38 5.21 -14.91
CA LYS A 88 19.20 4.68 -16.00
C LYS A 88 20.43 3.99 -15.39
N GLN A 89 20.58 2.69 -15.59
CA GLN A 89 21.66 1.88 -15.04
C GLN A 89 22.58 1.35 -16.12
N THR A 90 23.87 1.27 -15.79
CA THR A 90 24.86 0.60 -16.61
C THR A 90 24.86 -0.90 -16.33
N LEU A 91 24.85 -1.70 -17.39
CA LEU A 91 24.97 -3.15 -17.34
C LEU A 91 26.42 -3.54 -17.61
N TYR A 92 27.06 -4.18 -16.64
CA TYR A 92 28.47 -4.56 -16.66
C TYR A 92 28.66 -6.06 -16.95
N GLU A 93 29.82 -6.42 -17.50
CA GLU A 93 30.22 -7.83 -17.71
C GLU A 93 30.58 -8.53 -16.39
N GLU A 94 31.13 -7.81 -15.40
CA GLU A 94 31.56 -8.31 -14.10
C GLU A 94 31.04 -7.39 -12.98
N PRO A 95 30.91 -7.87 -11.72
CA PRO A 95 30.37 -7.09 -10.58
C PRO A 95 31.38 -6.07 -10.05
N LYS A 96 31.78 -5.11 -10.87
CA LYS A 96 32.70 -4.03 -10.50
C LYS A 96 32.56 -2.82 -11.43
N ALA A 97 32.80 -1.63 -10.90
CA ALA A 97 32.61 -0.36 -11.62
C ALA A 97 33.54 -0.12 -12.82
N ASP A 98 34.70 -0.81 -12.87
CA ASP A 98 35.67 -0.71 -13.95
C ASP A 98 35.56 -1.86 -14.99
N ALA A 99 34.52 -2.69 -14.89
CA ALA A 99 34.26 -3.75 -15.85
C ALA A 99 33.82 -3.21 -17.22
N ALA A 100 33.91 -4.07 -18.24
CA ALA A 100 33.38 -3.75 -19.54
C ALA A 100 31.86 -3.47 -19.49
N ILE A 101 31.45 -2.42 -20.16
CA ILE A 101 30.03 -2.03 -20.26
C ILE A 101 29.42 -2.85 -21.39
N LEU A 102 28.38 -3.61 -21.06
CA LEU A 102 27.61 -4.40 -22.04
C LEU A 102 26.49 -3.55 -22.67
N SER A 103 25.77 -2.80 -21.85
CA SER A 103 24.62 -2.00 -22.26
C SER A 103 24.20 -1.00 -21.18
N GLU A 104 23.05 -0.35 -21.39
CA GLU A 104 22.37 0.49 -20.42
C GLU A 104 20.90 0.05 -20.32
N LEU A 105 20.35 0.03 -19.10
CA LEU A 105 18.95 -0.20 -18.82
C LEU A 105 18.24 1.15 -18.60
N ALA A 106 17.12 1.34 -19.26
CA ALA A 106 16.27 2.51 -19.02
C ALA A 106 15.54 2.38 -17.67
N PRO A 107 15.17 3.48 -17.00
CA PRO A 107 14.32 3.43 -15.82
C PRO A 107 13.01 2.67 -16.11
N GLY A 108 12.56 1.84 -15.18
CA GLY A 108 11.39 0.98 -15.32
C GLY A 108 11.64 -0.33 -16.09
N THR A 109 12.86 -0.57 -16.60
CA THR A 109 13.18 -1.86 -17.26
C THR A 109 13.07 -2.99 -16.26
N PRO A 110 12.21 -4.01 -16.52
CA PRO A 110 12.09 -5.19 -15.67
C PRO A 110 13.24 -6.17 -15.91
N PHE A 111 13.60 -6.90 -14.87
CA PHE A 111 14.57 -7.97 -14.91
C PHE A 111 14.33 -8.99 -13.79
N GLU A 112 14.79 -10.20 -14.00
CA GLU A 112 14.90 -11.20 -12.94
C GLU A 112 16.28 -11.11 -12.28
N ILE A 113 16.32 -11.19 -10.95
CA ILE A 113 17.56 -11.20 -10.17
C ILE A 113 18.09 -12.63 -10.13
N ARG A 114 19.32 -12.84 -10.58
CA ARG A 114 19.96 -14.16 -10.63
C ARG A 114 20.92 -14.41 -9.49
N GLU A 115 21.71 -13.40 -9.12
CA GLU A 115 22.77 -13.52 -8.13
C GLU A 115 23.09 -12.17 -7.51
N GLU A 116 23.57 -12.16 -6.27
CA GLU A 116 24.13 -10.97 -5.59
C GLU A 116 25.61 -11.17 -5.34
N SER A 117 26.42 -10.17 -5.70
CA SER A 117 27.85 -10.14 -5.43
C SER A 117 28.29 -8.75 -4.99
N GLY A 118 28.48 -8.58 -3.68
CA GLY A 118 28.77 -7.27 -3.08
C GLY A 118 27.66 -6.27 -3.35
N ASP A 119 28.00 -5.14 -4.00
CA ASP A 119 27.04 -4.07 -4.33
C ASP A 119 26.31 -4.29 -5.67
N TYR A 120 26.46 -5.46 -6.27
CA TYR A 120 25.94 -5.75 -7.60
C TYR A 120 24.99 -6.95 -7.61
N TRP A 121 24.00 -6.87 -8.52
CA TRP A 121 23.16 -7.98 -8.91
C TRP A 121 23.46 -8.42 -10.34
N LEU A 122 23.61 -9.72 -10.56
CA LEU A 122 23.46 -10.32 -11.88
C LEU A 122 21.97 -10.34 -12.22
N VAL A 123 21.60 -9.67 -13.29
CA VAL A 123 20.19 -9.57 -13.70
C VAL A 123 20.03 -10.10 -15.13
N GLU A 124 18.84 -10.63 -15.39
CA GLU A 124 18.43 -11.10 -16.71
C GLU A 124 17.16 -10.37 -17.15
N THR A 125 17.26 -9.69 -18.29
CA THR A 125 16.13 -9.09 -18.99
C THR A 125 15.68 -10.00 -20.13
N ASN A 126 14.60 -9.69 -20.83
CA ASN A 126 14.14 -10.42 -22.00
C ASN A 126 15.20 -10.55 -23.14
N SER A 127 16.27 -9.78 -23.12
CA SER A 127 17.23 -9.68 -24.24
C SER A 127 18.69 -9.85 -23.86
N MET A 128 19.05 -9.66 -22.59
CA MET A 128 20.43 -9.64 -22.14
C MET A 128 20.57 -9.92 -20.66
N SER A 129 21.75 -10.34 -20.23
CA SER A 129 22.12 -10.45 -18.82
C SER A 129 23.42 -9.70 -18.53
N GLY A 130 23.63 -9.30 -17.29
CA GLY A 130 24.82 -8.62 -16.82
C GLY A 130 24.64 -8.08 -15.40
N TRP A 131 25.64 -7.41 -14.90
CA TRP A 131 25.69 -6.90 -13.53
C TRP A 131 25.26 -5.44 -13.46
N ILE A 132 24.42 -5.10 -12.48
CA ILE A 132 24.00 -3.71 -12.16
C ILE A 132 24.30 -3.39 -10.71
N GLU A 133 24.43 -2.11 -10.36
CA GLU A 133 24.48 -1.68 -8.96
C GLU A 133 23.10 -1.78 -8.32
N HIS A 134 22.91 -2.67 -7.35
CA HIS A 134 21.60 -2.92 -6.75
C HIS A 134 21.05 -1.76 -5.90
N ARG A 135 21.89 -0.79 -5.48
CA ARG A 135 21.43 0.40 -4.76
C ARG A 135 20.46 1.28 -5.58
N PHE A 136 20.47 1.12 -6.90
CA PHE A 136 19.57 1.80 -7.83
C PHE A 136 18.52 0.86 -8.42
N ALA A 137 18.24 -0.24 -7.77
CA ALA A 137 17.28 -1.21 -8.24
C ALA A 137 16.11 -1.34 -7.28
N PHE A 138 14.93 -1.47 -7.84
CA PHE A 138 13.76 -1.94 -7.10
C PHE A 138 13.75 -3.45 -7.06
N ILE A 139 13.24 -3.99 -5.97
CA ILE A 139 12.84 -5.38 -5.84
C ILE A 139 11.32 -5.44 -5.66
N ASN A 140 10.66 -6.43 -6.23
CA ASN A 140 9.25 -6.69 -5.94
C ASN A 140 9.14 -7.25 -4.52
N LEU A 141 8.54 -6.50 -3.61
CA LEU A 141 8.53 -6.81 -2.18
C LEU A 141 7.82 -8.15 -1.86
N PRO A 142 6.67 -8.49 -2.46
CA PRO A 142 6.01 -9.77 -2.22
C PRO A 142 6.88 -11.00 -2.55
N ASP A 143 7.78 -10.88 -3.53
CA ASP A 143 8.67 -11.97 -3.92
C ASP A 143 9.63 -12.41 -2.82
N VAL A 144 9.90 -11.54 -1.85
CA VAL A 144 10.91 -11.77 -0.81
C VAL A 144 10.36 -11.72 0.61
N VAL A 145 9.19 -11.10 0.81
CA VAL A 145 8.53 -11.00 2.13
C VAL A 145 7.06 -11.40 2.05
N PRO A 146 6.74 -12.68 1.84
CA PRO A 146 5.36 -13.17 1.71
C PRO A 146 4.54 -13.15 3.00
N SER A 147 5.13 -12.86 4.17
CA SER A 147 4.39 -12.72 5.44
C SER A 147 3.61 -11.40 5.56
N ILE A 148 3.95 -10.39 4.76
CA ILE A 148 3.24 -9.11 4.75
C ILE A 148 1.88 -9.29 4.06
N LEU A 149 0.88 -8.53 4.52
CA LEU A 149 -0.41 -8.41 3.84
C LEU A 149 -0.33 -7.32 2.77
N TYR A 150 -0.63 -7.67 1.52
CA TYR A 150 -0.59 -6.76 0.39
C TYR A 150 -1.99 -6.45 -0.12
N ASN A 151 -2.32 -5.16 -0.29
CA ASN A 151 -3.63 -4.71 -0.73
C ASN A 151 -3.51 -3.41 -1.56
N HIS A 152 -2.96 -3.50 -2.78
CA HIS A 152 -2.79 -2.34 -3.66
C HIS A 152 -4.13 -1.88 -4.25
N THR A 153 -4.89 -1.07 -3.49
CA THR A 153 -6.25 -0.65 -3.88
C THR A 153 -6.28 0.13 -5.18
N ASN A 154 -5.23 0.88 -5.53
CA ASN A 154 -5.14 1.57 -6.82
C ASN A 154 -5.14 0.63 -8.04
N SER A 155 -4.90 -0.67 -7.83
CA SER A 155 -5.03 -1.67 -8.90
C SER A 155 -6.48 -2.02 -9.24
N TYR A 156 -7.45 -1.83 -8.32
CA TYR A 156 -8.84 -2.25 -8.53
C TYR A 156 -9.90 -1.27 -8.00
N ASP A 157 -9.69 -0.61 -6.86
CA ASP A 157 -10.68 0.24 -6.18
C ASP A 157 -9.98 1.31 -5.34
N SER A 158 -9.52 2.38 -5.99
CA SER A 158 -8.76 3.46 -5.33
C SER A 158 -9.54 4.06 -4.16
N ARG A 159 -8.84 4.27 -3.03
CA ARG A 159 -9.37 4.83 -1.80
C ARG A 159 -9.07 6.32 -1.61
N PHE A 160 -8.49 6.99 -2.60
CA PHE A 160 -8.25 8.42 -2.51
C PHE A 160 -9.52 9.20 -2.24
N LYS A 161 -9.52 9.94 -1.14
CA LYS A 161 -10.57 10.86 -0.69
C LYS A 161 -9.94 12.15 -0.19
N THR A 162 -10.75 13.18 0.00
CA THR A 162 -10.35 14.41 0.67
C THR A 162 -11.52 14.99 1.45
N SER A 163 -11.32 15.35 2.72
CA SER A 163 -12.38 15.75 3.65
C SER A 163 -13.56 14.76 3.66
N TYR A 164 -13.25 13.46 3.65
CA TYR A 164 -14.16 12.31 3.56
C TYR A 164 -15.03 12.24 2.29
N LEU A 165 -14.82 13.14 1.33
CA LEU A 165 -15.54 13.14 0.06
C LEU A 165 -14.79 12.34 -0.99
N ASP A 166 -15.55 11.68 -1.86
CA ASP A 166 -15.00 11.01 -3.03
C ASP A 166 -14.43 12.03 -4.01
N ILE A 167 -13.20 11.78 -4.49
CA ILE A 167 -12.58 12.59 -5.53
C ILE A 167 -13.08 12.07 -6.88
N PRO A 168 -13.79 12.90 -7.68
CA PRO A 168 -14.31 12.50 -8.97
C PRO A 168 -13.22 11.90 -9.86
N GLU A 169 -13.55 10.81 -10.57
CA GLU A 169 -12.67 10.05 -11.48
C GLU A 169 -11.48 9.33 -10.82
N LEU A 170 -11.33 9.41 -9.49
CA LEU A 170 -10.29 8.71 -8.74
C LEU A 170 -10.87 7.66 -7.78
N THR A 171 -11.74 8.08 -6.86
CA THR A 171 -12.31 7.18 -5.85
C THR A 171 -13.09 6.05 -6.52
N GLY A 172 -12.83 4.81 -6.12
CA GLY A 172 -13.48 3.64 -6.67
C GLY A 172 -13.01 3.25 -8.08
N LYS A 173 -11.84 3.71 -8.54
CA LYS A 173 -11.30 3.41 -9.87
C LYS A 173 -10.03 2.57 -9.78
N ALA A 174 -9.82 1.73 -10.79
CA ALA A 174 -8.52 1.11 -11.05
C ALA A 174 -7.62 2.16 -11.73
N LEU A 175 -6.71 2.74 -10.97
CA LEU A 175 -5.86 3.84 -11.44
C LEU A 175 -4.50 3.36 -11.97
N ASN A 176 -3.97 2.30 -11.37
CA ASN A 176 -2.65 1.76 -11.69
C ASN A 176 -2.66 0.24 -11.51
N PRO A 177 -3.16 -0.52 -12.49
CA PRO A 177 -3.20 -1.97 -12.41
C PRO A 177 -1.79 -2.56 -12.29
N MET A 178 -1.47 -3.10 -11.12
CA MET A 178 -0.18 -3.69 -10.80
C MET A 178 -0.41 -5.06 -10.14
N ILE A 179 -0.92 -5.99 -10.93
CA ILE A 179 -1.15 -7.39 -10.54
C ILE A 179 -0.56 -8.27 -11.63
N ASP A 180 0.16 -9.32 -11.22
CA ASP A 180 0.67 -10.35 -12.12
C ASP A 180 0.66 -11.70 -11.41
N PHE A 181 0.84 -12.78 -12.15
CA PHE A 181 0.97 -14.10 -11.58
C PHE A 181 2.42 -14.33 -11.15
N ASN A 182 2.61 -14.67 -9.88
CA ASN A 182 3.91 -15.00 -9.33
C ASN A 182 4.15 -16.50 -9.41
N GLU A 183 5.04 -16.96 -10.31
CA GLU A 183 5.36 -18.38 -10.47
C GLU A 183 6.06 -18.96 -9.24
N ARG A 184 6.77 -18.13 -8.45
CA ARG A 184 7.44 -18.51 -7.22
C ARG A 184 6.45 -18.85 -6.10
N LEU A 185 5.38 -18.05 -5.98
CA LEU A 185 4.36 -18.20 -4.93
C LEU A 185 3.17 -19.04 -5.41
N GLU A 186 3.07 -19.32 -6.72
CA GLU A 186 1.95 -20.01 -7.39
C GLU A 186 0.60 -19.29 -7.18
N GLU A 187 0.61 -17.95 -7.07
CA GLU A 187 -0.59 -17.13 -6.86
C GLU A 187 -0.51 -15.81 -7.63
N GLU A 188 -1.67 -15.18 -7.90
CA GLU A 188 -1.72 -13.78 -8.34
C GLU A 188 -1.31 -12.89 -7.17
N GLU A 189 -0.44 -11.93 -7.43
CA GLU A 189 0.01 -10.98 -6.43
C GLU A 189 0.06 -9.56 -6.96
N TYR A 190 0.13 -8.60 -6.04
CA TYR A 190 0.39 -7.21 -6.38
C TYR A 190 1.87 -7.00 -6.67
N ILE A 191 2.15 -6.22 -7.72
CA ILE A 191 3.50 -5.74 -8.00
C ILE A 191 3.77 -4.52 -7.11
N MET A 192 4.66 -4.70 -6.13
CA MET A 192 5.00 -3.71 -5.11
C MET A 192 6.50 -3.38 -5.13
N PRO A 193 7.01 -2.69 -6.18
CA PRO A 193 8.42 -2.41 -6.32
C PRO A 193 8.85 -1.31 -5.34
N ILE A 194 9.95 -1.57 -4.66
CA ILE A 194 10.57 -0.64 -3.70
C ILE A 194 12.09 -0.79 -3.78
N LEU A 195 12.86 0.23 -3.43
CA LEU A 195 14.31 0.12 -3.42
C LEU A 195 14.78 -1.02 -2.53
N TYR A 196 15.81 -1.74 -2.98
CA TYR A 196 16.35 -2.91 -2.27
C TYR A 196 16.72 -2.62 -0.82
N GLN A 197 17.39 -1.51 -0.54
CA GLN A 197 17.73 -1.12 0.83
C GLN A 197 16.49 -0.78 1.67
N THR A 198 15.48 -0.15 1.06
CA THR A 198 14.21 0.16 1.72
C THR A 198 13.41 -1.12 2.00
N ALA A 199 13.43 -2.10 1.11
CA ALA A 199 12.79 -3.41 1.32
C ALA A 199 13.33 -4.13 2.58
N LYS A 200 14.63 -4.03 2.87
CA LYS A 200 15.23 -4.59 4.11
C LYS A 200 14.65 -3.96 5.36
N LYS A 201 14.44 -2.63 5.34
CA LYS A 201 13.80 -1.93 6.46
C LYS A 201 12.33 -2.31 6.62
N VAL A 202 11.61 -2.50 5.51
CA VAL A 202 10.21 -2.98 5.55
C VAL A 202 10.14 -4.37 6.17
N PHE A 203 11.05 -5.28 5.80
CA PHE A 203 11.10 -6.60 6.43
C PHE A 203 11.41 -6.51 7.93
N HIS A 204 12.31 -5.62 8.33
CA HIS A 204 12.57 -5.39 9.77
C HIS A 204 11.32 -4.87 10.50
N ALA A 205 10.56 -3.92 9.92
CA ALA A 205 9.30 -3.46 10.48
C ALA A 205 8.26 -4.59 10.60
N GLN A 206 8.18 -5.50 9.61
CA GLN A 206 7.33 -6.68 9.67
C GLN A 206 7.74 -7.65 10.77
N GLN A 207 9.06 -7.86 10.98
CA GLN A 207 9.54 -8.68 12.10
C GLN A 207 9.12 -8.09 13.45
N LEU A 208 9.24 -6.77 13.62
CA LEU A 208 8.80 -6.06 14.84
C LEU A 208 7.27 -6.20 15.04
N ALA A 209 6.50 -6.02 13.98
CA ALA A 209 5.05 -6.16 14.02
C ALA A 209 4.64 -7.59 14.44
N LEU A 210 5.16 -8.62 13.76
CA LEU A 210 4.83 -10.02 14.06
C LEU A 210 5.24 -10.44 15.48
N GLN A 211 6.35 -9.93 16.02
CA GLN A 211 6.75 -10.17 17.40
C GLN A 211 5.74 -9.64 18.42
N ASN A 212 4.89 -8.71 18.02
CA ASN A 212 3.84 -8.12 18.83
C ASN A 212 2.43 -8.61 18.46
N GLY A 213 2.33 -9.64 17.60
CA GLY A 213 1.05 -10.20 17.16
C GLY A 213 0.35 -9.39 16.08
N ASP A 214 1.08 -8.48 15.41
CA ASP A 214 0.58 -7.63 14.33
C ASP A 214 1.22 -7.98 13.00
N SER A 215 0.65 -7.51 11.91
CA SER A 215 1.24 -7.54 10.57
C SER A 215 1.03 -6.23 9.85
N LEU A 216 2.02 -5.83 9.08
CA LEU A 216 1.87 -4.71 8.15
C LEU A 216 0.86 -5.07 7.05
N VAL A 217 0.07 -4.08 6.62
CA VAL A 217 -0.82 -4.14 5.46
C VAL A 217 -0.37 -3.07 4.48
N ILE A 218 0.33 -3.43 3.40
CA ILE A 218 0.87 -2.47 2.44
C ILE A 218 -0.15 -2.19 1.36
N TYR A 219 -0.47 -0.90 1.17
CA TYR A 219 -1.41 -0.40 0.17
C TYR A 219 -0.73 0.17 -1.07
N GLU A 220 0.43 0.81 -0.93
CA GLU A 220 1.15 1.37 -2.07
C GLU A 220 2.66 1.48 -1.77
N THR A 221 3.48 1.17 -2.76
CA THR A 221 4.93 1.42 -2.76
C THR A 221 5.30 2.36 -3.90
N PHE A 222 5.24 1.89 -5.14
CA PHE A 222 5.52 2.68 -6.34
C PHE A 222 4.27 3.38 -6.85
N ARG A 223 4.34 4.72 -6.98
CA ARG A 223 3.31 5.54 -7.62
C ARG A 223 3.93 6.32 -8.77
N PRO A 224 3.50 6.11 -10.03
CA PRO A 224 4.01 6.88 -11.14
C PRO A 224 3.62 8.35 -11.04
N ARG A 225 4.50 9.25 -11.47
CA ARG A 225 4.29 10.70 -11.37
C ARG A 225 2.99 11.17 -12.03
N GLU A 226 2.57 10.53 -13.11
CA GLU A 226 1.30 10.91 -13.77
C GLU A 226 0.10 10.66 -12.87
N LEU A 227 0.08 9.59 -12.09
CA LEU A 227 -0.97 9.37 -11.11
C LEU A 227 -0.90 10.43 -10.00
N GLN A 228 0.30 10.76 -9.52
CA GLN A 228 0.51 11.82 -8.54
C GLN A 228 -0.08 13.16 -9.02
N LEU A 229 0.17 13.54 -10.28
CA LEU A 229 -0.37 14.75 -10.87
C LEU A 229 -1.89 14.70 -11.03
N LEU A 230 -2.44 13.57 -11.46
CA LEU A 230 -3.87 13.37 -11.60
C LEU A 230 -4.60 13.57 -10.26
N VAL A 231 -4.06 13.01 -9.17
CA VAL A 231 -4.62 13.19 -7.82
C VAL A 231 -4.58 14.67 -7.41
N ASN A 232 -3.44 15.33 -7.58
CA ASN A 232 -3.28 16.76 -7.24
C ASN A 232 -4.30 17.64 -8.01
N GLU A 233 -4.37 17.51 -9.34
CA GLU A 233 -5.28 18.29 -10.18
C GLU A 233 -6.76 18.03 -9.85
N SER A 234 -7.11 16.80 -9.52
CA SER A 234 -8.49 16.44 -9.13
C SER A 234 -8.89 16.99 -7.78
N MET A 235 -7.95 17.02 -6.82
CA MET A 235 -8.17 17.65 -5.52
C MET A 235 -8.31 19.17 -5.63
N GLU A 236 -7.42 19.85 -6.40
CA GLU A 236 -7.53 21.30 -6.64
C GLU A 236 -8.89 21.65 -7.24
N LYS A 237 -9.32 20.91 -8.25
CA LYS A 237 -10.61 21.13 -8.89
C LYS A 237 -11.78 20.92 -7.93
N LEU A 238 -11.73 19.90 -7.09
CA LEU A 238 -12.80 19.66 -6.10
C LEU A 238 -12.83 20.77 -5.04
N ALA A 239 -11.67 21.30 -4.64
CA ALA A 239 -11.57 22.43 -3.71
C ALA A 239 -12.14 23.75 -4.27
N GLU A 240 -12.07 23.97 -5.59
CA GLU A 240 -12.71 25.12 -6.23
C GLU A 240 -14.25 25.10 -6.12
N GLU A 241 -14.82 23.89 -6.02
CA GLU A 241 -16.26 23.67 -5.99
C GLU A 241 -16.82 23.39 -4.56
N ASN A 242 -15.93 23.12 -3.59
CA ASN A 242 -16.29 22.69 -2.23
C ASN A 242 -15.43 23.38 -1.16
N GLU A 243 -16.06 24.22 -0.33
CA GLU A 243 -15.39 24.99 0.73
C GLU A 243 -14.80 24.08 1.83
N GLU A 244 -15.44 22.96 2.17
CA GLU A 244 -14.95 22.00 3.16
C GLU A 244 -13.66 21.33 2.67
N VAL A 245 -13.58 20.94 1.39
CA VAL A 245 -12.37 20.42 0.78
C VAL A 245 -11.28 21.49 0.74
N ALA A 246 -11.62 22.72 0.32
CA ALA A 246 -10.66 23.82 0.30
C ALA A 246 -10.04 24.06 1.69
N GLU A 247 -10.84 24.08 2.75
CA GLU A 247 -10.37 24.21 4.13
C GLU A 247 -9.49 23.02 4.54
N GLY A 248 -9.92 21.79 4.23
CA GLY A 248 -9.20 20.56 4.60
C GLY A 248 -7.81 20.43 4.00
N ILE A 249 -7.57 21.03 2.82
CA ILE A 249 -6.27 20.94 2.13
C ILE A 249 -5.46 22.23 2.12
N THR A 250 -6.03 23.37 2.52
CA THR A 250 -5.35 24.67 2.53
C THR A 250 -5.54 25.46 3.82
N GLY A 251 -6.29 24.93 4.81
CA GLY A 251 -6.42 25.51 6.15
C GLY A 251 -5.07 25.60 6.86
N GLU A 252 -4.69 26.78 7.36
CA GLU A 252 -3.42 26.98 8.06
C GLU A 252 -3.25 25.99 9.23
N PRO A 253 -2.07 25.32 9.35
CA PRO A 253 -0.81 25.57 8.67
C PRO A 253 -0.58 24.73 7.40
N TRP A 254 -1.60 24.06 6.88
CA TRP A 254 -1.52 23.12 5.77
C TRP A 254 -1.64 23.81 4.40
N SER A 255 -1.16 23.12 3.39
CA SER A 255 -1.40 23.41 1.97
C SER A 255 -1.47 22.10 1.21
N ILE A 256 -2.11 22.08 0.05
CA ILE A 256 -2.28 20.87 -0.76
C ILE A 256 -0.98 20.11 -1.00
N THR A 257 0.14 20.82 -1.11
CA THR A 257 1.45 20.22 -1.37
C THR A 257 2.00 19.36 -0.23
N TRP A 258 1.40 19.41 0.95
CA TRP A 258 1.73 18.52 2.06
C TRP A 258 1.02 17.17 1.96
N PHE A 259 -0.12 17.10 1.28
CA PHE A 259 -0.88 15.87 1.05
C PHE A 259 -0.51 15.23 -0.30
N ILE A 260 -0.41 16.05 -1.34
CA ILE A 260 -0.04 15.59 -2.67
C ILE A 260 0.72 16.69 -3.40
N ASN A 261 1.97 16.45 -3.80
CA ASN A 261 2.77 17.47 -4.48
C ASN A 261 2.94 17.17 -5.97
N MET A 262 3.28 18.19 -6.77
CA MET A 262 3.49 18.05 -8.22
C MET A 262 4.92 17.62 -8.62
N ASN A 263 5.82 17.48 -7.66
CA ASN A 263 7.18 17.03 -7.92
C ASN A 263 7.25 15.50 -8.06
N VAL A 264 8.44 15.00 -8.37
CA VAL A 264 8.72 13.56 -8.29
C VAL A 264 8.62 13.11 -6.84
N SER A 265 7.62 12.28 -6.52
CA SER A 265 7.38 11.79 -5.17
C SER A 265 8.42 10.75 -4.73
N ASN A 266 8.48 10.51 -3.43
CA ASN A 266 9.29 9.42 -2.89
C ASN A 266 8.72 8.04 -3.27
N HIS A 267 7.42 7.92 -3.55
CA HIS A 267 6.83 6.71 -4.15
C HIS A 267 7.39 6.41 -5.54
N GLN A 268 7.49 7.40 -6.43
CA GLN A 268 8.10 7.24 -7.74
C GLN A 268 9.56 6.78 -7.65
N ARG A 269 10.24 7.13 -6.56
CA ARG A 269 11.64 6.76 -6.31
C ARG A 269 11.79 5.45 -5.56
N GLY A 270 10.69 4.82 -5.13
CA GLY A 270 10.69 3.61 -4.31
C GLY A 270 11.27 3.80 -2.90
N LEU A 271 11.12 4.99 -2.33
CA LEU A 271 11.62 5.37 -1.00
C LEU A 271 10.51 5.44 0.04
N SER A 272 9.26 5.43 -0.37
CA SER A 272 8.11 5.53 0.53
C SER A 272 7.10 4.46 0.26
N LEU A 273 6.25 4.25 1.25
CA LEU A 273 5.16 3.31 1.20
C LEU A 273 3.99 3.85 2.04
N ASP A 274 2.78 3.49 1.59
CA ASP A 274 1.54 3.72 2.30
C ASP A 274 1.04 2.39 2.87
N LEU A 275 0.81 2.33 4.18
CA LEU A 275 0.47 1.08 4.85
C LEU A 275 -0.40 1.31 6.09
N SER A 276 -1.04 0.23 6.52
CA SER A 276 -1.83 0.11 7.74
C SER A 276 -1.30 -1.03 8.59
N LEU A 277 -2.00 -1.39 9.66
CA LEU A 277 -1.66 -2.44 10.61
C LEU A 277 -2.86 -3.35 10.85
N ALA A 278 -2.61 -4.64 11.01
CA ALA A 278 -3.62 -5.63 11.33
C ALA A 278 -3.19 -6.50 12.52
N GLU A 279 -4.14 -6.89 13.37
CA GLU A 279 -3.97 -7.97 14.36
C GLU A 279 -3.91 -9.31 13.64
N VAL A 280 -2.93 -10.14 13.96
CA VAL A 280 -2.78 -11.48 13.43
C VAL A 280 -3.61 -12.47 14.25
N ASN A 281 -4.65 -13.03 13.62
CA ASN A 281 -5.50 -14.05 14.24
C ASN A 281 -4.92 -15.45 14.05
N GLU A 282 -4.34 -15.74 12.88
CA GLU A 282 -3.72 -17.03 12.55
C GLU A 282 -2.46 -16.83 11.71
N LEU A 283 -1.34 -17.37 12.20
CA LEU A 283 -0.04 -17.40 11.55
C LEU A 283 0.36 -18.85 11.31
N THR A 284 0.83 -19.19 10.12
CA THR A 284 1.24 -20.55 9.76
C THR A 284 2.55 -20.58 9.03
N ASP A 285 3.30 -21.66 9.21
CA ASP A 285 4.47 -21.96 8.38
C ASP A 285 4.01 -22.47 7.01
N GLN A 286 4.64 -21.98 5.97
CA GLN A 286 4.49 -22.48 4.60
C GLN A 286 5.89 -22.80 4.05
N THR A 287 5.95 -23.76 3.12
CA THR A 287 7.20 -24.04 2.39
C THR A 287 7.02 -23.65 0.94
N ILE A 288 7.96 -22.86 0.43
CA ILE A 288 8.05 -22.42 -0.97
C ILE A 288 9.42 -22.89 -1.49
N GLY A 289 9.42 -23.85 -2.41
CA GLY A 289 10.64 -24.57 -2.76
C GLY A 289 11.27 -25.21 -1.52
N ASP A 290 12.52 -24.90 -1.23
CA ASP A 290 13.26 -25.37 -0.06
C ASP A 290 13.20 -24.41 1.14
N PHE A 291 12.48 -23.30 1.02
CA PHE A 291 12.45 -22.24 2.02
C PHE A 291 11.16 -22.25 2.84
N LYS A 292 11.33 -22.00 4.13
CA LYS A 292 10.20 -21.75 5.03
C LYS A 292 9.87 -20.27 5.03
N VAL A 293 8.58 -19.97 5.01
CA VAL A 293 8.04 -18.60 5.14
C VAL A 293 6.92 -18.60 6.16
N LEU A 294 6.62 -17.45 6.73
CA LEU A 294 5.41 -17.24 7.49
C LEU A 294 4.30 -16.75 6.56
N LYS A 295 3.07 -17.21 6.80
CA LYS A 295 1.88 -16.71 6.09
C LYS A 295 0.83 -16.32 7.12
N VAL A 296 0.39 -15.07 7.08
CA VAL A 296 -0.78 -14.62 7.83
C VAL A 296 -2.02 -15.16 7.13
N LYS A 297 -2.74 -16.08 7.79
CA LYS A 297 -3.92 -16.77 7.23
C LYS A 297 -5.21 -16.08 7.59
N ASP A 298 -5.27 -15.48 8.76
CA ASP A 298 -6.41 -14.73 9.23
C ASP A 298 -5.93 -13.51 10.04
N HIS A 299 -6.59 -12.38 9.83
CA HIS A 299 -6.23 -11.11 10.44
C HIS A 299 -7.45 -10.21 10.59
N THR A 300 -7.31 -9.21 11.44
CA THR A 300 -8.28 -8.11 11.57
C THR A 300 -7.54 -6.79 11.43
N GLU A 301 -7.78 -6.05 10.36
CA GLU A 301 -7.17 -4.73 10.18
C GLU A 301 -7.71 -3.76 11.23
N TYR A 302 -6.80 -3.00 11.85
CA TYR A 302 -7.17 -2.01 12.86
C TYR A 302 -7.91 -0.82 12.25
N THR A 303 -8.84 -0.27 13.02
CA THR A 303 -9.48 1.00 12.66
C THR A 303 -8.58 2.16 13.05
N MET A 304 -8.15 2.94 12.08
CA MET A 304 -7.37 4.16 12.26
C MET A 304 -8.32 5.37 12.42
N HIS A 305 -7.77 6.55 12.81
CA HIS A 305 -8.59 7.74 13.02
C HIS A 305 -9.21 8.29 11.72
N THR A 306 -8.56 8.06 10.57
CA THR A 306 -9.16 8.30 9.25
C THR A 306 -8.98 7.08 8.35
N PRO A 307 -9.79 6.93 7.28
CA PRO A 307 -9.48 5.95 6.23
C PRO A 307 -8.09 6.21 5.63
N ILE A 308 -7.45 5.14 5.13
CA ILE A 308 -6.23 5.29 4.36
C ILE A 308 -6.49 6.11 3.09
N HIS A 309 -5.53 6.92 2.66
CA HIS A 309 -5.61 7.83 1.51
C HIS A 309 -6.67 8.94 1.65
N GLU A 310 -7.01 9.31 2.89
CA GLU A 310 -7.80 10.53 3.19
C GLU A 310 -6.87 11.75 3.15
N LEU A 311 -6.79 12.43 2.01
CA LEU A 311 -5.85 13.51 1.72
C LEU A 311 -6.37 14.87 2.24
N SER A 312 -6.38 15.05 3.56
CA SER A 312 -6.76 16.30 4.22
C SER A 312 -6.09 16.42 5.60
N ALA A 313 -6.22 17.57 6.23
CA ALA A 313 -5.71 17.84 7.59
C ALA A 313 -6.23 16.85 8.65
N GLU A 314 -7.35 16.18 8.40
CA GLU A 314 -7.92 15.16 9.28
C GLU A 314 -6.97 13.95 9.47
N SER A 315 -6.13 13.65 8.48
CA SER A 315 -5.18 12.54 8.51
C SER A 315 -3.82 12.89 9.12
N ALA A 316 -3.64 14.14 9.52
CA ALA A 316 -2.37 14.63 10.02
C ALA A 316 -1.92 13.90 11.28
N VAL A 317 -0.64 13.55 11.32
CA VAL A 317 0.04 12.92 12.46
C VAL A 317 0.41 13.95 13.52
N PHE A 318 0.80 15.17 13.07
CA PHE A 318 1.30 16.23 13.92
C PHE A 318 0.50 17.51 13.75
N ASP A 319 0.67 18.44 14.70
CA ASP A 319 0.01 19.73 14.74
C ASP A 319 0.35 20.68 13.58
N ARG A 320 1.44 20.40 12.85
CA ARG A 320 1.92 21.20 11.72
C ARG A 320 2.80 20.41 10.76
N PRO A 321 2.93 20.87 9.50
CA PRO A 321 3.78 20.22 8.52
C PRO A 321 5.28 20.40 8.85
N ILE A 322 6.05 19.40 8.42
CA ILE A 322 7.52 19.42 8.43
C ILE A 322 8.05 18.73 7.17
N ALA A 323 9.22 19.16 6.69
CA ALA A 323 9.82 18.54 5.52
C ALA A 323 10.07 17.04 5.76
N SER A 324 9.62 16.17 4.86
CA SER A 324 9.78 14.71 4.95
C SER A 324 11.24 14.24 5.10
N ALA A 325 12.19 15.08 4.64
CA ALA A 325 13.62 14.82 4.78
C ALA A 325 14.21 15.26 6.13
N ASP A 326 13.44 15.91 7.00
CA ASP A 326 13.90 16.29 8.33
C ASP A 326 13.86 15.08 9.26
N ARG A 327 15.03 14.57 9.64
CA ARG A 327 15.18 13.34 10.42
C ARG A 327 14.78 13.47 11.89
N GLU A 328 14.87 14.67 12.45
CA GLU A 328 14.75 14.89 13.90
C GLU A 328 13.61 15.86 14.25
N GLY A 329 13.32 16.81 13.39
CA GLY A 329 12.39 17.89 13.69
C GLY A 329 10.97 17.42 13.98
N TRP A 330 10.53 16.31 13.38
CA TRP A 330 9.21 15.75 13.65
C TRP A 330 9.05 15.23 15.09
N LYS A 331 10.15 14.88 15.78
CA LYS A 331 10.15 14.42 17.19
C LYS A 331 9.81 15.54 18.17
N GLU A 332 9.89 16.80 17.75
CA GLU A 332 9.58 18.00 18.55
C GLU A 332 8.14 18.50 18.28
N LEU A 333 7.38 17.84 17.40
CA LEU A 333 6.01 18.21 17.07
C LEU A 333 5.02 17.60 18.07
N GLU A 334 3.89 18.28 18.27
CA GLU A 334 2.79 17.73 19.04
C GLU A 334 2.02 16.72 18.19
N VAL A 335 1.83 15.51 18.71
CA VAL A 335 1.05 14.46 18.06
C VAL A 335 -0.41 14.87 18.06
N ASN A 336 -1.07 14.69 16.92
CA ASN A 336 -2.50 14.90 16.77
C ASN A 336 -3.28 14.05 17.81
N PRO A 337 -4.12 14.64 18.66
CA PRO A 337 -4.84 13.90 19.70
C PRO A 337 -5.84 12.87 19.15
N GLU A 338 -6.22 12.96 17.87
CA GLU A 338 -7.09 11.99 17.20
C GLU A 338 -6.34 10.71 16.76
N MET A 339 -5.00 10.70 16.80
CA MET A 339 -4.21 9.51 16.49
C MET A 339 -4.61 8.33 17.38
N THR A 340 -5.08 7.26 16.76
CA THR A 340 -5.45 6.03 17.49
C THR A 340 -4.22 5.26 17.95
N GLU A 341 -4.39 4.41 18.98
CA GLU A 341 -3.32 3.54 19.46
C GLU A 341 -2.69 2.67 18.35
N PRO A 342 -3.47 2.02 17.44
CA PRO A 342 -2.88 1.29 16.32
C PRO A 342 -2.05 2.15 15.37
N ALA A 343 -2.45 3.40 15.11
CA ALA A 343 -1.69 4.30 14.26
C ALA A 343 -0.35 4.71 14.90
N LEU A 344 -0.33 4.94 16.21
CA LEU A 344 0.90 5.19 16.97
C LEU A 344 1.80 3.95 16.98
N LYS A 345 1.22 2.76 17.17
CA LYS A 345 1.93 1.48 17.15
C LYS A 345 2.58 1.20 15.77
N LEU A 346 1.87 1.50 14.69
CA LEU A 346 2.42 1.45 13.33
C LEU A 346 3.61 2.40 13.20
N GLN A 347 3.47 3.64 13.67
CA GLN A 347 4.55 4.62 13.65
C GLN A 347 5.79 4.12 14.42
N ASP A 348 5.59 3.51 15.59
CA ASP A 348 6.70 2.98 16.39
C ASP A 348 7.48 1.90 15.62
N TYR A 349 6.81 0.92 15.00
CA TYR A 349 7.46 -0.11 14.19
C TYR A 349 8.24 0.47 13.01
N MET A 350 7.65 1.41 12.30
CA MET A 350 8.27 2.03 11.13
C MET A 350 9.48 2.90 11.53
N VAL A 351 9.37 3.66 12.61
CA VAL A 351 10.47 4.50 13.12
C VAL A 351 11.62 3.64 13.66
N GLU A 352 11.33 2.56 14.38
CA GLU A 352 12.36 1.61 14.84
C GLU A 352 13.07 0.93 13.68
N ALA A 353 12.37 0.65 12.59
CA ALA A 353 12.95 0.13 11.36
C ALA A 353 13.73 1.18 10.54
N GLY A 354 13.74 2.46 10.95
CA GLY A 354 14.53 3.53 10.34
C GLY A 354 13.81 4.33 9.27
N PHE A 355 12.47 4.41 9.33
CA PHE A 355 11.67 5.30 8.50
C PHE A 355 11.34 6.61 9.23
N ASN A 356 11.04 7.64 8.44
CA ASN A 356 10.47 8.89 8.94
C ASN A 356 8.97 8.94 8.62
N PRO A 357 8.10 9.33 9.58
CA PRO A 357 6.68 9.58 9.31
C PRO A 357 6.53 10.85 8.46
N LEU A 358 5.44 10.91 7.67
CA LEU A 358 5.00 12.14 7.02
C LEU A 358 4.02 12.86 7.95
N ALA A 359 4.20 14.17 8.14
CA ALA A 359 3.40 14.91 9.12
C ALA A 359 1.91 14.99 8.78
N SER A 360 1.55 14.94 7.50
CA SER A 360 0.18 15.07 7.00
C SER A 360 -0.60 13.75 6.88
N GLU A 361 0.07 12.60 6.96
CA GLU A 361 -0.51 11.31 6.60
C GLU A 361 -0.02 10.20 7.53
N TRP A 362 -0.90 9.61 8.34
CA TRP A 362 -0.54 8.58 9.33
C TRP A 362 -0.04 7.27 8.70
N TRP A 363 -0.39 7.02 7.46
CA TRP A 363 -0.04 5.79 6.72
C TRP A 363 1.28 5.89 5.95
N HIS A 364 1.83 7.12 5.76
CA HIS A 364 2.94 7.37 4.86
C HIS A 364 4.28 7.46 5.58
N PHE A 365 5.24 6.66 5.14
CA PHE A 365 6.59 6.61 5.70
C PHE A 365 7.66 6.72 4.63
N ASN A 366 8.76 7.42 4.95
CA ASN A 366 9.87 7.71 4.04
C ASN A 366 11.17 7.10 4.52
N ASP A 367 11.92 6.44 3.63
CA ASP A 367 13.33 6.08 3.84
C ASP A 367 14.24 7.25 3.50
N VAL A 368 14.57 8.07 4.49
CA VAL A 368 15.38 9.28 4.30
C VAL A 368 16.86 8.93 4.09
N ASP A 369 17.33 7.77 4.55
CA ASP A 369 18.70 7.31 4.27
C ASP A 369 18.86 7.02 2.80
N ALA A 370 17.94 6.25 2.22
CA ALA A 370 17.91 5.98 0.79
C ALA A 370 17.79 7.28 -0.03
N LEU A 371 16.97 8.24 0.43
CA LEU A 371 16.86 9.53 -0.24
C LEU A 371 18.19 10.29 -0.28
N GLU A 372 18.98 10.25 0.80
CA GLU A 372 20.30 10.90 0.82
C GLU A 372 21.31 10.23 -0.11
N ASP A 373 21.32 8.92 -0.15
CA ASP A 373 22.18 8.13 -1.02
C ASP A 373 21.89 8.40 -2.50
N LEU A 374 20.61 8.58 -2.84
CA LEU A 374 20.17 8.82 -4.22
C LEU A 374 20.23 10.28 -4.68
N LYS A 375 20.36 11.27 -3.79
CA LYS A 375 20.24 12.71 -4.10
C LYS A 375 21.01 13.19 -5.34
N LYS A 376 22.16 12.57 -5.63
CA LYS A 376 23.03 12.98 -6.74
C LYS A 376 22.76 12.22 -8.03
N GLU A 377 22.06 11.11 -7.98
CA GLU A 377 21.99 10.14 -9.06
C GLU A 377 20.56 9.66 -9.36
N ALA A 378 19.57 10.23 -8.66
CA ALA A 378 18.17 9.80 -8.71
C ALA A 378 17.46 10.00 -10.08
N GLY A 379 18.15 10.53 -11.08
CA GLY A 379 17.54 10.83 -12.38
C GLY A 379 16.37 11.82 -12.25
N THR A 380 15.48 11.86 -13.24
CA THR A 380 14.25 12.65 -13.20
C THR A 380 13.14 11.96 -12.40
N GLY A 381 13.25 10.63 -12.19
CA GLY A 381 12.20 9.81 -11.59
C GLY A 381 10.90 9.77 -12.41
N GLU A 382 10.93 10.23 -13.66
CA GLU A 382 9.77 10.26 -14.56
C GLU A 382 9.78 9.03 -15.46
N PHE A 383 9.19 7.93 -15.00
CA PHE A 383 9.05 6.71 -15.79
C PHE A 383 7.85 5.90 -15.31
N PHE A 384 7.46 4.90 -16.10
CA PHE A 384 6.44 3.92 -15.75
C PHE A 384 7.06 2.54 -15.68
N ILE A 385 6.51 1.71 -14.81
CA ILE A 385 6.66 0.26 -14.90
C ILE A 385 5.48 -0.21 -15.76
N ARG A 386 5.78 -0.62 -17.01
CA ARG A 386 4.76 -1.02 -17.99
C ARG A 386 4.79 -2.52 -18.30
N GLU A 387 5.90 -3.14 -18.02
CA GLU A 387 6.14 -4.56 -18.24
C GLU A 387 6.58 -5.15 -16.92
N THR A 388 6.08 -6.33 -16.62
CA THR A 388 6.47 -7.13 -15.47
C THR A 388 7.35 -8.28 -15.93
N VAL A 389 8.09 -8.85 -15.02
CA VAL A 389 8.80 -10.11 -15.21
C VAL A 389 8.33 -11.03 -14.09
N ASN A 390 8.04 -12.27 -14.45
CA ASN A 390 7.61 -13.24 -13.47
C ASN A 390 8.77 -13.64 -12.57
N SER A 391 8.51 -13.72 -11.28
CA SER A 391 9.43 -14.34 -10.34
C SER A 391 9.48 -15.85 -10.58
N THR A 392 10.65 -16.41 -10.62
CA THR A 392 10.81 -17.84 -10.88
C THR A 392 11.25 -18.60 -9.63
N PRO A 393 10.86 -19.87 -9.46
CA PRO A 393 11.31 -20.71 -8.34
C PRO A 393 12.73 -21.25 -8.55
N GLN A 394 13.67 -20.44 -9.05
CA GLN A 394 15.00 -20.91 -9.42
C GLN A 394 15.95 -21.13 -8.23
N TRP A 395 15.68 -22.14 -7.45
CA TRP A 395 16.64 -22.69 -6.48
C TRP A 395 17.37 -23.95 -6.95
N GLU A 396 16.99 -24.53 -8.08
CA GLU A 396 17.53 -25.84 -8.47
C GLU A 396 18.75 -25.82 -9.39
N ASP A 397 19.18 -24.69 -9.96
CA ASP A 397 20.19 -24.68 -11.02
C ASP A 397 21.44 -23.79 -10.81
N ILE A 398 21.78 -23.42 -9.58
CA ILE A 398 23.10 -22.86 -9.32
C ILE A 398 24.07 -23.99 -8.97
N THR A 399 24.30 -24.91 -9.91
CA THR A 399 25.54 -25.67 -9.90
C THR A 399 26.60 -24.77 -10.54
N PRO A 400 27.64 -24.32 -9.82
CA PRO A 400 28.72 -23.57 -10.44
C PRO A 400 29.29 -24.44 -11.55
N THR A 401 29.17 -24.02 -12.79
CA THR A 401 29.93 -24.58 -13.88
C THR A 401 31.41 -24.34 -13.56
N GLN A 402 32.13 -25.42 -13.29
CA GLN A 402 33.56 -25.46 -13.02
C GLN A 402 34.39 -24.91 -14.19
#